data_01a68c6a968b88b36788a449de7243f3
#
_entry.id   01a68c6a968b88b36788a449de7243f3
#
_cell.length_a   1.000
_cell.length_b   1.000
_cell.length_c   1.000
_cell.angle_alpha   90.00
_cell.angle_beta   90.00
_cell.angle_gamma   90.00
#
_symmetry.space_group_name_H-M   'P 1'
#
loop_
_entity.id
_entity.type
_entity.pdbx_description
1 polymer ?
#
loop_
_entity_poly.entity_id
_entity_poly.type
_entity_poly.pdbx_seq_one_letter_code
_entity_poly.pdbx_strand_id
1 'polypeptide(L)'
;AYAPRINKDYCLAICGNQKSLGHWDPEKAVLMSDTNFPEWQIELDASKLKYPLEYKFILYNKQEKKADCWEKNPNRYLADPELKTNETLVISDRYVYFDIPAWKGAGIAIPVFSLKSEKSFGVGDFGDLKRMVDWAVNTRQKVIQILPVNDTTMTHAWTDSYPYNSISIYAFHPM
;
A
#
# COMPACT_ATOMS: atom_id res chain seq x y z
N ALA A 1 13.22 9.41 -5.04
CA ALA A 1 11.81 9.38 -5.50
C ALA A 1 10.92 8.82 -4.41
N TYR A 2 9.69 9.29 -4.31
CA TYR A 2 8.74 8.86 -3.28
C TYR A 2 7.57 8.08 -3.91
N ALA A 3 7.43 6.80 -3.56
CA ALA A 3 6.42 5.90 -4.11
C ALA A 3 5.85 4.95 -3.03
N PRO A 4 4.92 5.44 -2.16
CA PRO A 4 4.44 4.69 -0.99
C PRO A 4 3.44 3.58 -1.33
N ARG A 5 2.91 3.53 -2.55
CA ARG A 5 1.89 2.57 -2.97
C ARG A 5 2.44 1.34 -3.66
N ILE A 6 3.76 1.22 -3.76
CA ILE A 6 4.40 0.04 -4.34
C ILE A 6 4.44 -1.05 -3.28
N ASN A 7 3.89 -2.23 -3.58
CA ASN A 7 3.95 -3.39 -2.69
C ASN A 7 5.28 -4.14 -2.83
N LYS A 8 5.54 -5.13 -1.97
CA LYS A 8 6.84 -5.85 -1.90
C LYS A 8 7.16 -6.69 -3.16
N ASP A 9 6.18 -6.98 -4.01
CA ASP A 9 6.40 -7.76 -5.24
C ASP A 9 7.01 -6.92 -6.35
N TYR A 10 7.02 -5.61 -6.15
CA TYR A 10 7.54 -4.64 -7.11
C TYR A 10 8.73 -3.86 -6.54
N CYS A 11 9.48 -3.25 -7.43
CA CYS A 11 10.42 -2.18 -7.11
C CYS A 11 10.32 -1.04 -8.12
N LEU A 12 10.84 0.11 -7.72
CA LEU A 12 11.00 1.23 -8.61
C LEU A 12 12.27 1.04 -9.43
N ALA A 13 12.19 1.32 -10.72
CA ALA A 13 13.33 1.36 -11.62
C ALA A 13 13.38 2.69 -12.37
N ILE A 14 14.54 3.13 -12.76
CA ILE A 14 14.74 4.31 -13.60
C ILE A 14 15.18 3.89 -15.00
N CYS A 15 14.58 4.49 -16.01
CA CYS A 15 14.93 4.29 -17.41
C CYS A 15 15.06 5.64 -18.10
N GLY A 16 15.97 5.76 -19.06
CA GLY A 16 16.23 7.05 -19.68
C GLY A 16 16.92 6.98 -21.04
N ASN A 17 17.26 8.14 -21.56
CA ASN A 17 17.72 8.36 -22.94
C ASN A 17 19.13 7.85 -23.27
N GLN A 18 19.82 7.24 -22.32
CA GLN A 18 21.18 6.76 -22.53
C GLN A 18 21.41 5.32 -22.06
N LYS A 19 22.50 4.71 -22.52
CA LYS A 19 22.81 3.30 -22.28
C LYS A 19 22.89 2.95 -20.80
N SER A 20 23.43 3.84 -19.97
CA SER A 20 23.50 3.65 -18.50
C SER A 20 22.14 3.61 -17.81
N LEU A 21 21.07 4.08 -18.47
CA LEU A 21 19.69 4.04 -18.01
C LEU A 21 18.78 3.22 -18.93
N GLY A 22 19.34 2.21 -19.62
CA GLY A 22 18.56 1.30 -20.45
C GLY A 22 18.18 1.81 -21.83
N HIS A 23 18.47 3.06 -22.19
CA HIS A 23 18.16 3.65 -23.50
C HIS A 23 16.68 3.49 -23.91
N TRP A 24 15.77 3.81 -22.99
CA TRP A 24 14.32 3.63 -23.09
C TRP A 24 13.84 2.18 -23.24
N ASP A 25 14.72 1.20 -23.05
CA ASP A 25 14.35 -0.20 -22.98
C ASP A 25 13.98 -0.55 -21.53
N PRO A 26 12.69 -0.79 -21.23
CA PRO A 26 12.24 -1.03 -19.87
C PRO A 26 12.85 -2.26 -19.23
N GLU A 27 13.25 -3.26 -20.03
CA GLU A 27 13.91 -4.47 -19.52
C GLU A 27 15.35 -4.22 -19.09
N LYS A 28 15.92 -3.07 -19.48
CA LYS A 28 17.27 -2.61 -19.09
C LYS A 28 17.23 -1.46 -18.09
N ALA A 29 16.06 -1.18 -17.52
CA ALA A 29 15.92 -0.16 -16.49
C ALA A 29 16.76 -0.50 -15.25
N VAL A 30 17.29 0.52 -14.59
CA VAL A 30 18.14 0.34 -13.41
C VAL A 30 17.26 0.33 -12.16
N LEU A 31 17.36 -0.75 -11.38
CA LEU A 31 16.57 -0.93 -10.17
C LEU A 31 17.02 0.04 -9.06
N MET A 32 16.08 0.57 -8.32
CA MET A 32 16.33 1.47 -7.19
C MET A 32 16.27 0.70 -5.87
N SER A 33 16.96 1.21 -4.86
CA SER A 33 16.94 0.67 -3.51
C SER A 33 15.68 1.11 -2.76
N ASP A 34 15.09 0.17 -2.02
CA ASP A 34 13.93 0.36 -1.13
C ASP A 34 14.33 0.42 0.36
N THR A 35 15.61 0.56 0.67
CA THR A 35 16.13 0.57 2.05
C THR A 35 15.44 1.60 2.93
N ASN A 36 15.06 2.74 2.35
CA ASN A 36 14.37 3.82 3.05
C ASN A 36 12.90 3.95 2.62
N PHE A 37 12.26 2.80 2.27
CA PHE A 37 10.84 2.82 1.89
C PHE A 37 10.01 3.69 2.85
N PRO A 38 9.14 4.55 2.33
CA PRO A 38 8.65 4.69 0.95
C PRO A 38 9.49 5.57 0.01
N GLU A 39 10.70 5.96 0.41
CA GLU A 39 11.65 6.64 -0.43
C GLU A 39 12.54 5.64 -1.18
N TRP A 40 12.64 5.83 -2.47
CA TRP A 40 13.45 5.02 -3.38
C TRP A 40 14.67 5.80 -3.82
N GLN A 41 15.82 5.16 -3.76
CA GLN A 41 17.11 5.81 -3.99
C GLN A 41 17.95 5.04 -5.01
N ILE A 42 18.74 5.77 -5.77
CA ILE A 42 19.75 5.24 -6.67
C ILE A 42 20.90 6.23 -6.74
N GLU A 43 22.11 5.70 -6.78
CA GLU A 43 23.32 6.47 -7.04
C GLU A 43 23.80 6.20 -8.45
N LEU A 44 24.09 7.24 -9.19
CA LEU A 44 24.60 7.18 -10.55
C LEU A 44 25.93 7.91 -10.63
N ASP A 45 26.87 7.31 -11.33
CA ASP A 45 28.18 7.92 -11.61
C ASP A 45 28.02 9.03 -12.66
N ALA A 46 28.09 10.27 -12.22
CA ALA A 46 27.92 11.44 -13.07
C ALA A 46 28.90 11.50 -14.24
N SER A 47 30.09 10.93 -14.09
CA SER A 47 31.10 10.87 -15.18
C SER A 47 30.68 10.00 -16.37
N LYS A 48 29.73 9.10 -16.16
CA LYS A 48 29.15 8.21 -17.19
C LYS A 48 27.86 8.72 -17.78
N LEU A 49 27.35 9.84 -17.27
CA LEU A 49 26.11 10.45 -17.75
C LEU A 49 26.40 11.48 -18.85
N LYS A 50 25.53 11.51 -19.83
CA LYS A 50 25.49 12.56 -20.87
C LYS A 50 24.30 13.46 -20.63
N TYR A 51 24.51 14.74 -20.79
CA TYR A 51 23.46 15.75 -20.61
C TYR A 51 23.02 16.34 -21.95
N PRO A 52 21.76 16.75 -22.11
CA PRO A 52 20.69 16.67 -21.11
C PRO A 52 20.27 15.22 -20.85
N LEU A 53 19.98 14.91 -19.59
CA LEU A 53 19.47 13.63 -19.18
C LEU A 53 17.94 13.65 -19.18
N GLU A 54 17.32 12.78 -19.95
CA GLU A 54 15.90 12.48 -19.86
C GLU A 54 15.69 11.12 -19.23
N TYR A 55 14.76 11.02 -18.30
CA TYR A 55 14.45 9.75 -17.62
C TYR A 55 13.02 9.70 -17.14
N LYS A 56 12.58 8.50 -16.80
CA LYS A 56 11.26 8.20 -16.29
C LYS A 56 11.33 6.98 -15.37
N PHE A 57 10.40 6.88 -14.44
CA PHE A 57 10.33 5.72 -13.55
C PHE A 57 9.44 4.63 -14.12
N ILE A 58 9.78 3.40 -13.75
CA ILE A 58 9.09 2.17 -14.14
C ILE A 58 8.78 1.37 -12.89
N LEU A 59 7.60 0.80 -12.85
CA LEU A 59 7.24 -0.24 -11.90
C LEU A 59 7.76 -1.58 -12.43
N TYR A 60 8.67 -2.20 -11.70
CA TYR A 60 9.32 -3.46 -12.08
C TYR A 60 8.85 -4.60 -11.19
N ASN A 61 8.31 -5.66 -11.78
CA ASN A 61 7.89 -6.87 -11.08
C ASN A 61 9.09 -7.74 -10.73
N LYS A 62 9.36 -7.93 -9.43
CA LYS A 62 10.50 -8.71 -8.93
C LYS A 62 10.36 -10.21 -9.22
N GLN A 63 9.12 -10.73 -9.22
CA GLN A 63 8.86 -12.17 -9.44
C GLN A 63 8.98 -12.53 -10.90
N GLU A 64 8.33 -11.77 -11.77
CA GLU A 64 8.34 -11.99 -13.21
C GLU A 64 9.61 -11.45 -13.90
N LYS A 65 10.42 -10.66 -13.16
CA LYS A 65 11.66 -10.02 -13.64
C LYS A 65 11.45 -9.19 -14.89
N LYS A 66 10.35 -8.46 -14.95
CA LYS A 66 10.00 -7.61 -16.09
C LYS A 66 9.42 -6.28 -15.66
N ALA A 67 9.49 -5.30 -16.55
CA ALA A 67 8.80 -4.03 -16.42
C ALA A 67 7.29 -4.24 -16.57
N ASP A 68 6.51 -3.64 -15.66
CA ASP A 68 5.06 -3.74 -15.67
C ASP A 68 4.42 -2.48 -16.29
N CYS A 69 4.74 -1.33 -15.78
CA CYS A 69 4.22 -0.07 -16.35
C CYS A 69 5.14 1.13 -16.09
N TRP A 70 5.00 2.13 -16.96
CA TRP A 70 5.64 3.43 -16.82
C TRP A 70 4.86 4.32 -15.86
N GLU A 71 5.55 5.25 -15.18
CA GLU A 71 4.90 6.29 -14.40
C GLU A 71 3.99 7.17 -15.29
N LYS A 72 2.96 7.76 -14.68
CA LYS A 72 2.04 8.69 -15.37
C LYS A 72 2.62 10.07 -15.61
N ASN A 73 3.61 10.46 -14.83
CA ASN A 73 4.26 11.75 -14.96
C ASN A 73 4.93 11.88 -16.34
N PRO A 74 5.10 13.09 -16.87
CA PRO A 74 5.91 13.31 -18.07
C PRO A 74 7.35 12.88 -17.84
N ASN A 75 8.13 12.76 -18.92
CA ASN A 75 9.56 12.54 -18.81
C ASN A 75 10.19 13.64 -17.95
N ARG A 76 11.13 13.23 -17.11
CA ARG A 76 11.91 14.13 -16.29
C ARG A 76 13.14 14.58 -17.05
N TYR A 77 13.58 15.77 -16.79
CA TYR A 77 14.66 16.39 -17.54
C TYR A 77 15.67 17.01 -16.57
N LEU A 78 16.93 16.70 -16.77
CA LEU A 78 18.05 17.29 -16.07
C LEU A 78 19.03 17.87 -17.08
N ALA A 79 19.19 19.19 -17.07
CA ALA A 79 20.24 19.88 -17.80
C ALA A 79 21.61 19.56 -17.18
N ASP A 80 22.68 19.86 -17.90
CA ASP A 80 24.02 19.68 -17.35
C ASP A 80 24.19 20.51 -16.05
N PRO A 81 24.45 19.85 -14.92
CA PRO A 81 24.62 20.53 -13.65
C PRO A 81 26.03 21.10 -13.45
N GLU A 82 26.93 20.95 -14.44
CA GLU A 82 28.31 21.44 -14.40
C GLU A 82 29.10 20.99 -13.15
N LEU A 83 28.92 19.73 -12.76
CA LEU A 83 29.54 19.14 -11.55
C LEU A 83 31.05 19.12 -11.67
N LYS A 84 31.72 19.55 -10.62
CA LYS A 84 33.17 19.41 -10.46
C LYS A 84 33.52 18.04 -9.88
N THR A 85 34.79 17.70 -9.96
CA THR A 85 35.32 16.49 -9.33
C THR A 85 35.02 16.48 -7.83
N ASN A 86 34.50 15.35 -7.33
CA ASN A 86 34.08 15.12 -5.94
C ASN A 86 32.82 15.91 -5.48
N GLU A 87 32.06 16.45 -6.40
CA GLU A 87 30.74 16.98 -6.08
C GLU A 87 29.64 15.93 -6.27
N THR A 88 28.62 16.01 -5.44
CA THR A 88 27.43 15.15 -5.52
C THR A 88 26.19 16.01 -5.66
N LEU A 89 25.39 15.74 -6.68
CA LEU A 89 24.06 16.34 -6.85
C LEU A 89 22.98 15.40 -6.31
N VAL A 90 22.16 15.91 -5.41
CA VAL A 90 20.98 15.18 -4.91
C VAL A 90 19.72 15.71 -5.58
N ILE A 91 19.01 14.83 -6.28
CA ILE A 91 17.74 15.16 -6.95
C ILE A 91 16.59 14.49 -6.20
N SER A 92 15.61 15.28 -5.79
CA SER A 92 14.37 14.78 -5.18
C SER A 92 13.22 14.89 -6.16
N ASP A 93 12.84 13.77 -6.74
CA ASP A 93 11.76 13.66 -7.73
C ASP A 93 10.36 13.62 -7.12
N ARG A 94 10.25 13.78 -5.80
CA ARG A 94 8.98 13.76 -5.08
C ARG A 94 8.14 12.53 -5.43
N TYR A 95 6.84 12.73 -5.68
CA TYR A 95 5.88 11.65 -5.95
C TYR A 95 6.03 11.05 -7.35
N VAL A 96 6.01 9.71 -7.41
CA VAL A 96 5.92 8.93 -8.64
C VAL A 96 4.54 8.27 -8.68
N TYR A 97 3.82 8.47 -9.77
CA TYR A 97 2.44 7.99 -9.94
C TYR A 97 2.37 6.89 -10.99
N PHE A 98 1.82 5.74 -10.57
CA PHE A 98 1.54 4.61 -11.44
C PHE A 98 0.02 4.38 -11.54
N ASP A 99 -0.41 3.79 -12.63
CA ASP A 99 -1.78 3.29 -12.81
C ASP A 99 -1.92 1.90 -12.19
N ILE A 100 -1.58 1.80 -10.92
CA ILE A 100 -1.75 0.55 -10.18
C ILE A 100 -3.26 0.39 -9.96
N PRO A 101 -3.86 -0.74 -10.38
CA PRO A 101 -5.26 -0.98 -10.14
C PRO A 101 -5.57 -0.82 -8.65
N ALA A 102 -6.47 0.09 -8.32
CA ALA A 102 -6.91 0.23 -6.94
C ALA A 102 -7.54 -1.09 -6.49
N TRP A 103 -7.16 -1.56 -5.28
CA TRP A 103 -7.82 -2.71 -4.70
C TRP A 103 -9.33 -2.44 -4.63
N LYS A 104 -10.13 -3.37 -5.14
CA LYS A 104 -11.59 -3.31 -5.11
C LYS A 104 -12.11 -4.49 -4.31
N GLY A 105 -12.95 -4.19 -3.34
CA GLY A 105 -13.59 -5.21 -2.53
C GLY A 105 -14.92 -4.71 -2.02
N ALA A 106 -15.91 -5.59 -2.01
CA ALA A 106 -17.14 -5.41 -1.26
C ALA A 106 -16.99 -6.08 0.11
N GLY A 107 -17.67 -5.55 1.09
CA GLY A 107 -17.68 -6.10 2.44
C GLY A 107 -18.90 -5.67 3.21
N ILE A 108 -19.02 -6.15 4.44
CA ILE A 108 -20.10 -5.83 5.35
C ILE A 108 -19.53 -5.28 6.65
N ALA A 109 -20.20 -4.28 7.20
CA ALA A 109 -19.98 -3.78 8.56
C ALA A 109 -21.10 -4.29 9.46
N ILE A 110 -20.74 -4.99 10.55
CA ILE A 110 -21.74 -5.63 11.42
C ILE A 110 -21.24 -5.70 12.86
N PRO A 111 -22.09 -5.39 13.84
CA PRO A 111 -21.77 -5.67 15.24
C PRO A 111 -21.87 -7.18 15.51
N VAL A 112 -20.93 -7.73 16.27
CA VAL A 112 -20.93 -9.16 16.59
C VAL A 112 -22.21 -9.59 17.29
N PHE A 113 -22.70 -8.80 18.23
CA PHE A 113 -23.92 -9.08 19.00
C PHE A 113 -25.21 -9.16 18.16
N SER A 114 -25.23 -8.60 16.96
CA SER A 114 -26.39 -8.68 16.06
C SER A 114 -26.42 -9.96 15.22
N LEU A 115 -25.34 -10.71 15.22
CA LEU A 115 -25.31 -12.01 14.57
C LEU A 115 -26.22 -13.00 15.30
N LYS A 116 -26.85 -13.91 14.58
CA LYS A 116 -27.70 -14.93 15.16
C LYS A 116 -27.60 -16.23 14.39
N SER A 117 -27.48 -17.32 15.11
CA SER A 117 -27.52 -18.67 14.58
C SER A 117 -28.30 -19.58 15.54
N GLU A 118 -28.51 -20.81 15.15
CA GLU A 118 -29.13 -21.84 16.02
C GLU A 118 -28.32 -22.15 17.28
N LYS A 119 -27.04 -21.79 17.31
CA LYS A 119 -26.12 -22.02 18.42
C LYS A 119 -25.83 -20.76 19.24
N SER A 120 -26.41 -19.62 18.88
CA SER A 120 -26.27 -18.38 19.64
C SER A 120 -27.00 -18.48 20.99
N PHE A 121 -26.37 -17.99 22.01
CA PHE A 121 -26.93 -17.94 23.38
C PHE A 121 -27.57 -16.58 23.67
N GLY A 122 -28.62 -16.26 22.90
CA GLY A 122 -29.38 -14.99 23.03
C GLY A 122 -28.90 -13.87 22.12
N VAL A 123 -27.60 -13.61 22.07
CA VAL A 123 -26.92 -12.63 21.21
C VAL A 123 -25.80 -13.30 20.43
N GLY A 124 -25.32 -12.63 19.40
CA GLY A 124 -24.23 -13.15 18.58
C GLY A 124 -22.89 -13.11 19.30
N ASP A 125 -22.09 -14.13 19.08
CA ASP A 125 -20.78 -14.34 19.66
C ASP A 125 -19.69 -14.55 18.60
N PHE A 126 -18.46 -14.85 19.02
CA PHE A 126 -17.36 -15.16 18.11
C PHE A 126 -17.54 -16.47 17.34
N GLY A 127 -18.37 -17.39 17.83
CA GLY A 127 -18.79 -18.60 17.09
C GLY A 127 -19.66 -18.24 15.90
N ASP A 128 -20.55 -17.26 16.07
CA ASP A 128 -21.38 -16.74 15.00
C ASP A 128 -20.54 -15.94 13.99
N LEU A 129 -19.52 -15.21 14.47
CA LEU A 129 -18.58 -14.52 13.59
C LEU A 129 -17.83 -15.49 12.66
N LYS A 130 -17.44 -16.69 13.14
CA LYS A 130 -16.83 -17.73 12.27
C LYS A 130 -17.75 -18.12 11.13
N ARG A 131 -19.06 -18.29 11.41
CA ARG A 131 -20.06 -18.60 10.38
C ARG A 131 -20.27 -17.44 9.41
N MET A 132 -20.18 -16.21 9.93
CA MET A 132 -20.22 -15.01 9.10
C MET A 132 -19.04 -14.96 8.13
N VAL A 133 -17.85 -15.40 8.55
CA VAL A 133 -16.68 -15.55 7.65
C VAL A 133 -16.96 -16.56 6.55
N ASP A 134 -17.53 -17.73 6.87
CA ASP A 134 -17.90 -18.74 5.87
C ASP A 134 -18.93 -18.20 4.86
N TRP A 135 -19.92 -17.45 5.36
CA TRP A 135 -20.88 -16.78 4.49
C TRP A 135 -20.20 -15.73 3.60
N ALA A 136 -19.29 -14.94 4.13
CA ALA A 136 -18.56 -13.94 3.36
C ALA A 136 -17.71 -14.56 2.25
N VAL A 137 -17.05 -15.68 2.52
CA VAL A 137 -16.33 -16.47 1.49
C VAL A 137 -17.28 -16.93 0.39
N ASN A 138 -18.41 -17.54 0.76
CA ASN A 138 -19.40 -18.05 -0.18
C ASN A 138 -20.02 -16.95 -1.05
N THR A 139 -20.18 -15.76 -0.52
CA THR A 139 -20.69 -14.57 -1.22
C THR A 139 -19.61 -13.71 -1.87
N ARG A 140 -18.34 -14.16 -1.83
CA ARG A 140 -17.18 -13.45 -2.40
C ARG A 140 -16.94 -12.06 -1.80
N GLN A 141 -17.36 -11.84 -0.56
CA GLN A 141 -17.00 -10.63 0.20
C GLN A 141 -15.49 -10.65 0.50
N LYS A 142 -14.88 -9.47 0.52
CA LYS A 142 -13.43 -9.30 0.74
C LYS A 142 -13.10 -8.73 2.13
N VAL A 143 -14.08 -8.14 2.79
CA VAL A 143 -13.91 -7.48 4.09
C VAL A 143 -15.13 -7.77 4.96
N ILE A 144 -14.88 -8.06 6.23
CA ILE A 144 -15.86 -7.96 7.30
C ILE A 144 -15.31 -6.94 8.29
N GLN A 145 -16.05 -5.86 8.50
CA GLN A 145 -15.78 -4.88 9.52
C GLN A 145 -16.67 -5.17 10.71
N ILE A 146 -16.08 -5.57 11.82
CA ILE A 146 -16.82 -5.67 13.09
C ILE A 146 -16.82 -4.32 13.80
N LEU A 147 -17.92 -4.01 14.49
CA LEU A 147 -17.97 -2.88 15.40
C LEU A 147 -17.26 -3.23 16.72
N PRO A 148 -16.94 -2.22 17.56
CA PRO A 148 -16.27 -2.48 18.83
C PRO A 148 -17.03 -3.52 19.67
N VAL A 149 -16.27 -4.43 20.26
CA VAL A 149 -16.77 -5.53 21.11
C VAL A 149 -16.38 -5.35 22.57
N ASN A 150 -15.83 -4.19 22.89
CA ASN A 150 -15.37 -3.88 24.23
C ASN A 150 -16.55 -3.61 25.17
N ASP A 151 -16.29 -3.72 26.46
CA ASP A 151 -17.27 -3.50 27.51
C ASP A 151 -17.79 -2.05 27.50
N THR A 152 -19.09 -1.91 27.42
CA THR A 152 -19.84 -0.63 27.46
C THR A 152 -20.73 -0.52 28.69
N THR A 153 -20.66 -1.51 29.62
CA THR A 153 -21.55 -1.62 30.78
C THR A 153 -21.20 -0.58 31.85
N MET A 154 -21.80 0.61 31.76
CA MET A 154 -21.57 1.70 32.70
C MET A 154 -22.71 1.83 33.69
N THR A 155 -23.96 1.75 33.24
CA THR A 155 -25.17 2.03 34.03
C THR A 155 -26.04 0.81 34.23
N HIS A 156 -25.72 -0.32 33.62
CA HIS A 156 -26.50 -1.56 33.58
C HIS A 156 -27.93 -1.35 33.05
N ALA A 157 -28.04 -0.43 32.09
CA ALA A 157 -29.30 -0.10 31.43
C ALA A 157 -29.18 -0.32 29.91
N TRP A 158 -30.31 -0.31 29.23
CA TRP A 158 -30.37 -0.49 27.76
C TRP A 158 -29.54 0.55 26.99
N THR A 159 -29.25 1.70 27.56
CA THR A 159 -28.40 2.76 27.01
C THR A 159 -26.93 2.31 26.82
N ASP A 160 -26.51 1.30 27.57
CA ASP A 160 -25.15 0.75 27.50
C ASP A 160 -24.90 -0.11 26.24
N SER A 161 -25.94 -0.39 25.45
CA SER A 161 -25.82 -1.20 24.24
C SER A 161 -25.14 -0.50 23.05
N TYR A 162 -24.75 0.77 23.23
CA TYR A 162 -24.08 1.54 22.17
C TYR A 162 -22.59 1.16 22.05
N PRO A 163 -22.17 0.47 20.99
CA PRO A 163 -20.86 -0.17 20.93
C PRO A 163 -19.69 0.81 20.89
N TYR A 164 -19.94 2.08 20.55
CA TYR A 164 -18.88 3.09 20.49
C TYR A 164 -18.62 3.81 21.82
N ASN A 165 -19.40 3.51 22.85
CA ASN A 165 -19.23 4.11 24.19
C ASN A 165 -18.52 3.14 25.14
N SER A 166 -17.36 2.63 24.71
CA SER A 166 -16.59 1.68 25.51
C SER A 166 -16.02 2.33 26.77
N ILE A 167 -16.17 1.67 27.91
CA ILE A 167 -15.58 2.05 29.21
C ILE A 167 -14.24 1.40 29.46
N SER A 168 -13.89 0.35 28.70
CA SER A 168 -12.62 -0.36 28.82
C SER A 168 -12.18 -0.90 27.46
N ILE A 169 -10.89 -0.73 27.17
CA ILE A 169 -10.25 -1.36 26.01
C ILE A 169 -9.70 -2.77 26.33
N TYR A 170 -9.72 -3.16 27.59
CA TYR A 170 -9.18 -4.44 28.08
C TYR A 170 -10.24 -5.49 28.37
N ALA A 171 -11.50 -5.10 28.37
CA ALA A 171 -12.61 -6.00 28.65
C ALA A 171 -13.56 -6.10 27.47
N PHE A 172 -14.07 -7.31 27.21
CA PHE A 172 -15.16 -7.51 26.27
C PHE A 172 -16.53 -7.23 26.94
N HIS A 173 -17.50 -6.85 26.14
CA HIS A 173 -18.87 -6.70 26.62
C HIS A 173 -19.38 -8.04 27.16
N PRO A 174 -19.90 -8.10 28.38
CA PRO A 174 -20.48 -9.31 28.95
C PRO A 174 -21.84 -9.57 28.32
N MET A 175 -21.87 -10.29 27.22
CA MET A 175 -23.11 -10.68 26.52
C MET A 175 -23.59 -12.06 26.95
#